data_68582acb2c500d61adf87972d032c906
#
_entry.id   68582acb2c500d61adf87972d032c906
#
_cell.length_a   1.000
_cell.length_b   1.000
_cell.length_c   1.000
_cell.angle_alpha   90.00
_cell.angle_beta   90.00
_cell.angle_gamma   90.00
#
_symmetry.space_group_name_H-M   'P 1'
#
loop_
_entity.id
_entity.type
_entity.pdbx_description
1 polymer ?
#
loop_
_entity_poly.entity_id
_entity_poly.type
_entity_poly.pdbx_seq_one_letter_code
_entity_poly.pdbx_strand_id
1 'polypeptide(L)'
;MKHLRALTLALALAGVLSAATAQGLRAEVGKPLQQAGEYLKAGKAREALAKVREAENASGITAAERQTIDTMKAAAAQRAGDMATAIQALEGLAGRASGAQLGQYAEQLASAYAQQRNNGKATEWLNKAVAAGNNSGTVKQLQSYLQSASGDYAAIARDAGAAVSAAEQAGRRPDEGDLLRLADAQQRTGNLAGYGNTLEKLLSYYPKKDYWNAYLGRLPRKAGFADRFLLDVLQLRLASGTLSKAEDYMELAQLLMQQGLPSEARRVAELGFKAGALGTGAEAARHQRLRDLAAKEASEVRAKLEGQATEAAGFKEGDGLVKVGVFYVVLGALDKGIDLIC
;
A
#
# COMPACT_ATOMS: atom_id res chain seq x y z
N MET A 1 5.61 6.78 10.78
CA MET A 1 5.68 6.46 12.22
C MET A 1 4.36 5.95 12.84
N LYS A 2 3.24 5.91 12.09
CA LYS A 2 1.94 5.40 12.61
C LYS A 2 1.77 3.88 12.49
N HIS A 3 2.55 3.20 11.64
CA HIS A 3 2.41 1.75 11.38
C HIS A 3 3.16 0.84 12.36
N LEU A 4 4.06 1.36 13.18
CA LEU A 4 4.79 0.56 14.18
C LEU A 4 3.96 0.26 15.45
N ARG A 5 2.86 0.99 15.67
CA ARG A 5 1.96 0.78 16.83
C ARG A 5 0.99 -0.39 16.66
N ALA A 6 0.90 -0.97 15.47
CA ALA A 6 -0.01 -2.06 15.15
C ALA A 6 0.66 -3.46 15.08
N LEU A 7 1.97 -3.56 15.37
CA LEU A 7 2.59 -4.85 15.69
C LEU A 7 2.22 -5.23 17.13
N THR A 8 0.94 -5.35 17.40
CA THR A 8 0.47 -6.10 18.56
C THR A 8 0.87 -7.53 18.33
N LEU A 9 1.91 -7.99 19.05
CA LEU A 9 2.24 -9.39 19.19
C LEU A 9 1.00 -10.11 19.74
N ALA A 10 0.10 -10.50 18.84
CA ALA A 10 -0.90 -11.50 19.15
C ALA A 10 -0.15 -12.85 19.20
N LEU A 11 0.56 -13.07 20.30
CA LEU A 11 1.08 -14.39 20.59
C LEU A 11 -0.13 -15.31 20.75
N ALA A 12 -0.40 -16.10 19.71
CA ALA A 12 -1.24 -17.27 19.78
C ALA A 12 -0.53 -18.37 20.64
N LEU A 13 -0.21 -18.05 21.87
CA LEU A 13 0.12 -19.01 22.93
C LEU A 13 -1.16 -19.51 23.63
N ALA A 14 -2.30 -19.43 22.93
CA ALA A 14 -3.59 -19.88 23.43
C ALA A 14 -3.75 -21.42 23.43
N GLY A 15 -2.73 -22.17 23.03
CA GLY A 15 -2.87 -23.62 22.79
C GLY A 15 -2.09 -24.59 23.70
N VAL A 16 -1.21 -24.15 24.58
CA VAL A 16 -0.32 -25.10 25.28
C VAL A 16 -0.33 -24.96 26.82
N LEU A 17 -1.38 -24.42 27.38
CA LEU A 17 -1.64 -24.61 28.82
C LEU A 17 -2.72 -25.69 29.02
N SER A 18 -2.55 -26.84 28.33
CA SER A 18 -3.27 -28.05 28.71
C SER A 18 -2.76 -28.49 30.06
N ALA A 19 -3.67 -28.81 30.97
CA ALA A 19 -3.38 -29.37 32.31
C ALA A 19 -2.50 -30.64 32.29
N ALA A 20 -2.19 -31.19 31.12
CA ALA A 20 -1.33 -32.33 30.90
C ALA A 20 0.16 -32.10 31.16
N THR A 21 0.64 -30.83 31.14
CA THR A 21 2.07 -30.54 31.40
C THR A 21 2.39 -30.42 32.89
N ALA A 22 1.39 -30.35 33.76
CA ALA A 22 1.61 -30.29 35.21
C ALA A 22 1.85 -31.67 35.87
N GLN A 23 1.56 -32.77 35.18
CA GLN A 23 1.64 -34.11 35.75
C GLN A 23 3.06 -34.71 35.89
N GLY A 24 4.10 -34.01 35.41
CA GLY A 24 5.50 -34.47 35.52
C GLY A 24 6.42 -33.51 36.29
N LEU A 25 5.90 -32.36 36.75
CA LEU A 25 6.73 -31.38 37.47
C LEU A 25 6.72 -31.68 38.99
N ARG A 26 7.88 -31.51 39.62
CA ARG A 26 7.95 -31.57 41.09
C ARG A 26 7.08 -30.46 41.71
N ALA A 27 6.51 -30.73 42.91
CA ALA A 27 5.58 -29.83 43.57
C ALA A 27 6.17 -28.43 43.80
N GLU A 28 7.48 -28.32 44.05
CA GLU A 28 8.22 -27.08 44.26
C GLU A 28 8.25 -26.19 43.01
N VAL A 29 8.17 -26.78 41.83
CA VAL A 29 8.13 -26.07 40.53
C VAL A 29 6.68 -25.94 40.03
N GLY A 30 5.91 -27.04 40.14
CA GLY A 30 4.56 -27.14 39.58
C GLY A 30 3.55 -26.19 40.24
N LYS A 31 3.54 -26.08 41.58
CA LYS A 31 2.59 -25.21 42.29
C LYS A 31 2.76 -23.71 41.94
N PRO A 32 3.99 -23.13 42.01
CA PRO A 32 4.16 -21.76 41.60
C PRO A 32 3.81 -21.50 40.10
N LEU A 33 4.12 -22.44 39.20
CA LEU A 33 3.79 -22.29 37.78
C LEU A 33 2.27 -22.39 37.54
N GLN A 34 1.54 -23.24 38.28
CA GLN A 34 0.09 -23.27 38.20
C GLN A 34 -0.51 -21.91 38.64
N GLN A 35 -0.06 -21.36 39.76
CA GLN A 35 -0.48 -20.02 40.21
C GLN A 35 -0.14 -18.95 39.21
N ALA A 36 1.06 -19.00 38.58
CA ALA A 36 1.43 -18.10 37.51
C ALA A 36 0.46 -18.17 36.32
N GLY A 37 0.02 -19.38 35.96
CA GLY A 37 -0.98 -19.61 34.92
C GLY A 37 -2.33 -18.96 35.25
N GLU A 38 -2.78 -19.09 36.50
CA GLU A 38 -4.03 -18.46 36.99
C GLU A 38 -3.93 -16.94 36.95
N TYR A 39 -2.80 -16.36 37.40
CA TYR A 39 -2.55 -14.91 37.30
C TYR A 39 -2.52 -14.43 35.84
N LEU A 40 -1.92 -15.19 34.92
CA LEU A 40 -1.93 -14.83 33.49
C LEU A 40 -3.34 -14.81 32.90
N LYS A 41 -4.19 -15.78 33.27
CA LYS A 41 -5.61 -15.82 32.88
C LYS A 41 -6.38 -14.61 33.44
N ALA A 42 -6.05 -14.22 34.67
CA ALA A 42 -6.66 -13.05 35.34
C ALA A 42 -6.07 -11.69 34.86
N GLY A 43 -5.14 -11.66 33.90
CA GLY A 43 -4.49 -10.44 33.42
C GLY A 43 -3.43 -9.85 34.37
N LYS A 44 -3.08 -10.54 35.45
CA LYS A 44 -2.13 -10.13 36.48
C LYS A 44 -0.72 -10.60 36.14
N ALA A 45 -0.14 -9.99 35.09
CA ALA A 45 1.13 -10.46 34.50
C ALA A 45 2.35 -10.28 35.43
N ARG A 46 2.37 -9.23 36.27
CA ARG A 46 3.47 -9.00 37.22
C ARG A 46 3.46 -10.02 38.34
N GLU A 47 2.30 -10.35 38.85
CA GLU A 47 2.10 -11.40 39.86
C GLU A 47 2.45 -12.79 39.31
N ALA A 48 2.09 -13.03 38.05
CA ALA A 48 2.49 -14.27 37.35
C ALA A 48 4.02 -14.35 37.26
N LEU A 49 4.71 -13.26 36.87
CA LEU A 49 6.17 -13.24 36.80
C LEU A 49 6.84 -13.48 38.18
N ALA A 50 6.26 -12.95 39.26
CA ALA A 50 6.74 -13.22 40.62
C ALA A 50 6.64 -14.72 40.95
N LYS A 51 5.53 -15.38 40.61
CA LYS A 51 5.37 -16.84 40.81
C LYS A 51 6.30 -17.70 39.96
N VAL A 52 6.61 -17.24 38.73
CA VAL A 52 7.62 -17.93 37.91
C VAL A 52 9.01 -17.84 38.56
N ARG A 53 9.37 -16.69 39.14
CA ARG A 53 10.62 -16.53 39.88
C ARG A 53 10.69 -17.41 41.13
N GLU A 54 9.57 -17.71 41.81
CA GLU A 54 9.51 -18.68 42.90
C GLU A 54 9.87 -20.07 42.36
N ALA A 55 9.33 -20.48 41.22
CA ALA A 55 9.67 -21.77 40.59
C ALA A 55 11.16 -21.85 40.18
N GLU A 56 11.77 -20.76 39.78
CA GLU A 56 13.21 -20.71 39.42
C GLU A 56 14.14 -20.94 40.59
N ASN A 57 13.68 -20.66 41.83
CA ASN A 57 14.47 -20.86 43.05
C ASN A 57 14.49 -22.32 43.54
N ALA A 58 13.75 -23.22 42.90
CA ALA A 58 13.78 -24.64 43.25
C ALA A 58 15.17 -25.24 42.98
N SER A 59 15.64 -26.11 43.88
CA SER A 59 16.92 -26.79 43.75
C SER A 59 16.85 -27.90 42.69
N GLY A 60 17.93 -28.11 41.92
CA GLY A 60 18.06 -29.25 41.02
C GLY A 60 17.02 -29.27 39.89
N ILE A 61 16.71 -28.12 39.28
CA ILE A 61 15.77 -27.98 38.17
C ILE A 61 16.21 -28.86 37.00
N THR A 62 15.31 -29.73 36.55
CA THR A 62 15.53 -30.59 35.38
C THR A 62 15.43 -29.82 34.08
N ALA A 63 15.92 -30.36 32.96
CA ALA A 63 15.81 -29.73 31.65
C ALA A 63 14.35 -29.49 31.23
N ALA A 64 13.45 -30.41 31.53
CA ALA A 64 12.02 -30.28 31.25
C ALA A 64 11.34 -29.19 32.11
N GLU A 65 11.70 -29.12 33.40
CA GLU A 65 11.22 -28.04 34.29
C GLU A 65 11.75 -26.69 33.82
N ARG A 66 13.03 -26.60 33.44
CA ARG A 66 13.62 -25.37 32.89
C ARG A 66 12.88 -24.90 31.63
N GLN A 67 12.54 -25.83 30.74
CA GLN A 67 11.76 -25.51 29.52
C GLN A 67 10.40 -24.89 29.87
N THR A 68 9.70 -25.47 30.85
CA THR A 68 8.37 -24.99 31.28
C THR A 68 8.47 -23.64 31.98
N ILE A 69 9.46 -23.49 32.88
CA ILE A 69 9.73 -22.22 33.57
C ILE A 69 10.02 -21.11 32.56
N ASP A 70 10.94 -21.33 31.64
CA ASP A 70 11.32 -20.29 30.65
C ASP A 70 10.17 -19.95 29.72
N THR A 71 9.35 -20.92 29.33
CA THR A 71 8.14 -20.67 28.53
C THR A 71 7.16 -19.76 29.27
N MET A 72 6.88 -20.08 30.55
CA MET A 72 5.99 -19.28 31.39
C MET A 72 6.58 -17.90 31.69
N LYS A 73 7.91 -17.82 31.90
CA LYS A 73 8.64 -16.60 32.13
C LYS A 73 8.54 -15.65 30.94
N ALA A 74 8.80 -16.15 29.73
CA ALA A 74 8.67 -15.39 28.50
C ALA A 74 7.26 -14.81 28.34
N ALA A 75 6.22 -15.65 28.53
CA ALA A 75 4.83 -15.23 28.40
C ALA A 75 4.42 -14.19 29.47
N ALA A 76 4.82 -14.39 30.73
CA ALA A 76 4.52 -13.46 31.82
C ALA A 76 5.24 -12.12 31.65
N ALA A 77 6.52 -12.17 31.30
CA ALA A 77 7.34 -10.99 31.09
C ALA A 77 6.84 -10.12 29.91
N GLN A 78 6.47 -10.75 28.79
CA GLN A 78 5.88 -10.04 27.65
C GLN A 78 4.59 -9.30 28.03
N ARG A 79 3.68 -9.99 28.75
CA ARG A 79 2.42 -9.38 29.18
C ARG A 79 2.61 -8.31 30.25
N ALA A 80 3.66 -8.43 31.08
CA ALA A 80 4.05 -7.44 32.09
C ALA A 80 4.76 -6.22 31.47
N GLY A 81 5.17 -6.28 30.21
CA GLY A 81 6.00 -5.25 29.55
C GLY A 81 7.49 -5.32 29.94
N ASP A 82 7.91 -6.38 30.66
CA ASP A 82 9.32 -6.62 31.02
C ASP A 82 10.05 -7.29 29.86
N MET A 83 10.38 -6.48 28.85
CA MET A 83 10.98 -6.96 27.61
C MET A 83 12.37 -7.57 27.82
N ALA A 84 13.13 -7.08 28.81
CA ALA A 84 14.46 -7.64 29.10
C ALA A 84 14.36 -9.07 29.61
N THR A 85 13.48 -9.33 30.57
CA THR A 85 13.22 -10.68 31.10
C THR A 85 12.61 -11.60 30.02
N ALA A 86 11.74 -11.07 29.14
CA ALA A 86 11.17 -11.84 28.06
C ALA A 86 12.24 -12.31 27.05
N ILE A 87 13.14 -11.41 26.65
CA ILE A 87 14.25 -11.73 25.75
C ILE A 87 15.17 -12.78 26.37
N GLN A 88 15.57 -12.62 27.61
CA GLN A 88 16.43 -13.60 28.30
C GLN A 88 15.82 -15.00 28.32
N ALA A 89 14.52 -15.12 28.62
CA ALA A 89 13.83 -16.38 28.64
C ALA A 89 13.73 -17.00 27.22
N LEU A 90 13.42 -16.19 26.21
CA LEU A 90 13.36 -16.63 24.82
C LEU A 90 14.73 -17.07 24.29
N GLU A 91 15.83 -16.39 24.64
CA GLU A 91 17.18 -16.80 24.27
C GLU A 91 17.53 -18.17 24.87
N GLY A 92 17.18 -18.38 26.14
CA GLY A 92 17.32 -19.69 26.80
C GLY A 92 16.52 -20.79 26.10
N LEU A 93 15.29 -20.51 25.68
CA LEU A 93 14.45 -21.44 24.91
C LEU A 93 15.04 -21.72 23.52
N ALA A 94 15.44 -20.67 22.78
CA ALA A 94 16.03 -20.79 21.46
C ALA A 94 17.35 -21.58 21.46
N GLY A 95 18.16 -21.43 22.52
CA GLY A 95 19.42 -22.17 22.66
C GLY A 95 19.25 -23.68 22.83
N ARG A 96 18.07 -24.15 23.19
CA ARG A 96 17.72 -25.57 23.35
C ARG A 96 16.80 -26.11 22.26
N ALA A 97 16.30 -25.25 21.40
CA ALA A 97 15.37 -25.60 20.33
C ALA A 97 16.08 -25.86 19.00
N SER A 98 15.42 -26.61 18.13
CA SER A 98 15.84 -26.86 16.75
C SER A 98 14.65 -26.85 15.79
N GLY A 99 14.91 -26.80 14.48
CA GLY A 99 13.87 -26.86 13.45
C GLY A 99 12.78 -25.79 13.64
N ALA A 100 11.52 -26.18 13.45
CA ALA A 100 10.39 -25.26 13.50
C ALA A 100 10.25 -24.51 14.83
N GLN A 101 10.60 -25.16 15.94
CA GLN A 101 10.51 -24.54 17.27
C GLN A 101 11.55 -23.43 17.45
N LEU A 102 12.79 -23.65 16.97
CA LEU A 102 13.80 -22.60 16.91
C LEU A 102 13.33 -21.44 16.05
N GLY A 103 12.71 -21.73 14.89
CA GLY A 103 12.14 -20.72 14.00
C GLY A 103 11.11 -19.82 14.67
N GLN A 104 10.24 -20.37 15.52
CA GLN A 104 9.25 -19.62 16.27
C GLN A 104 9.87 -18.72 17.36
N TYR A 105 10.83 -19.25 18.15
CA TYR A 105 11.50 -18.44 19.16
C TYR A 105 12.36 -17.35 18.53
N ALA A 106 13.02 -17.64 17.42
CA ALA A 106 13.83 -16.69 16.69
C ALA A 106 12.98 -15.54 16.11
N GLU A 107 11.76 -15.82 15.60
CA GLU A 107 10.81 -14.78 15.18
C GLU A 107 10.42 -13.86 16.34
N GLN A 108 10.13 -14.45 17.52
CA GLN A 108 9.77 -13.68 18.71
C GLN A 108 10.92 -12.79 19.17
N LEU A 109 12.15 -13.31 19.18
CA LEU A 109 13.35 -12.56 19.52
C LEU A 109 13.62 -11.44 18.52
N ALA A 110 13.51 -11.71 17.23
CA ALA A 110 13.66 -10.69 16.19
C ALA A 110 12.64 -9.56 16.38
N SER A 111 11.38 -9.90 16.69
CA SER A 111 10.33 -8.93 16.97
C SER A 111 10.64 -8.10 18.23
N ALA A 112 11.08 -8.73 19.30
CA ALA A 112 11.41 -8.08 20.56
C ALA A 112 12.59 -7.10 20.40
N TYR A 113 13.65 -7.50 19.72
CA TYR A 113 14.80 -6.65 19.45
C TYR A 113 14.47 -5.50 18.49
N ALA A 114 13.62 -5.72 17.48
CA ALA A 114 13.14 -4.66 16.59
C ALA A 114 12.33 -3.59 17.35
N GLN A 115 11.50 -4.00 18.30
CA GLN A 115 10.77 -3.07 19.19
C GLN A 115 11.73 -2.22 20.05
N GLN A 116 12.84 -2.79 20.50
CA GLN A 116 13.90 -2.06 21.19
C GLN A 116 14.79 -1.22 20.25
N ARG A 117 14.52 -1.20 18.94
CA ARG A 117 15.35 -0.57 17.91
C ARG A 117 16.78 -1.12 17.83
N ASN A 118 17.00 -2.32 18.36
CA ASN A 118 18.25 -3.06 18.19
C ASN A 118 18.20 -3.85 16.90
N ASN A 119 18.30 -3.12 15.78
CA ASN A 119 18.14 -3.70 14.45
C ASN A 119 19.22 -4.75 14.12
N GLY A 120 20.41 -4.63 14.69
CA GLY A 120 21.48 -5.62 14.50
C GLY A 120 21.10 -6.99 15.04
N LYS A 121 20.70 -7.06 16.33
CA LYS A 121 20.23 -8.31 16.94
C LYS A 121 18.92 -8.80 16.33
N ALA A 122 18.01 -7.88 15.98
CA ALA A 122 16.78 -8.25 15.28
C ALA A 122 17.07 -8.95 13.95
N THR A 123 18.03 -8.47 13.16
CA THR A 123 18.44 -9.09 11.89
C THR A 123 19.11 -10.46 12.14
N GLU A 124 19.96 -10.59 13.15
CA GLU A 124 20.57 -11.87 13.50
C GLU A 124 19.52 -12.95 13.81
N TRP A 125 18.55 -12.62 14.65
CA TRP A 125 17.49 -13.56 15.01
C TRP A 125 16.50 -13.80 13.85
N LEU A 126 16.24 -12.81 13.03
CA LEU A 126 15.45 -12.98 11.81
C LEU A 126 16.08 -13.99 10.86
N ASN A 127 17.40 -13.89 10.66
CA ASN A 127 18.13 -14.84 9.81
C ASN A 127 18.07 -16.27 10.37
N LYS A 128 18.14 -16.44 11.69
CA LYS A 128 17.95 -17.74 12.35
C LYS A 128 16.54 -18.29 12.13
N ALA A 129 15.49 -17.42 12.18
CA ALA A 129 14.12 -17.83 11.92
C ALA A 129 13.95 -18.33 10.48
N VAL A 130 14.48 -17.60 9.51
CA VAL A 130 14.44 -17.97 8.08
C VAL A 130 15.22 -19.26 7.83
N ALA A 131 16.43 -19.40 8.39
CA ALA A 131 17.25 -20.60 8.27
C ALA A 131 16.57 -21.85 8.87
N ALA A 132 15.72 -21.65 9.90
CA ALA A 132 14.90 -22.70 10.50
C ALA A 132 13.60 -22.99 9.70
N GLY A 133 13.44 -22.40 8.51
CA GLY A 133 12.27 -22.58 7.63
C GLY A 133 11.03 -21.78 8.00
N ASN A 134 11.13 -20.83 8.92
CA ASN A 134 10.01 -19.96 9.28
C ASN A 134 9.82 -18.86 8.23
N ASN A 135 8.73 -18.93 7.48
CA ASN A 135 8.32 -18.00 6.43
C ASN A 135 6.99 -17.30 6.74
N SER A 136 6.67 -17.13 8.01
CA SER A 136 5.44 -16.49 8.49
C SER A 136 5.27 -15.06 7.97
N GLY A 137 4.05 -14.54 8.03
CA GLY A 137 3.76 -13.15 7.72
C GLY A 137 4.58 -12.17 8.55
N THR A 138 4.79 -12.47 9.84
CA THR A 138 5.61 -11.67 10.77
C THR A 138 7.08 -11.61 10.31
N VAL A 139 7.66 -12.76 9.93
CA VAL A 139 9.04 -12.84 9.41
C VAL A 139 9.19 -11.95 8.18
N LYS A 140 8.26 -12.02 7.22
CA LYS A 140 8.28 -11.16 6.02
C LYS A 140 8.15 -9.67 6.34
N GLN A 141 7.29 -9.32 7.29
CA GLN A 141 7.14 -7.93 7.74
C GLN A 141 8.40 -7.41 8.43
N LEU A 142 9.00 -8.21 9.31
CA LEU A 142 10.26 -7.87 9.98
C LEU A 142 11.40 -7.71 8.98
N GLN A 143 11.50 -8.60 7.99
CA GLN A 143 12.50 -8.50 6.94
C GLN A 143 12.37 -7.17 6.19
N SER A 144 11.16 -6.82 5.76
CA SER A 144 10.89 -5.55 5.08
C SER A 144 11.21 -4.33 5.96
N TYR A 145 10.85 -4.40 7.24
CA TYR A 145 11.16 -3.33 8.21
C TYR A 145 12.66 -3.14 8.39
N LEU A 146 13.41 -4.23 8.63
CA LEU A 146 14.85 -4.17 8.88
C LEU A 146 15.64 -3.75 7.63
N GLN A 147 15.26 -4.22 6.45
CA GLN A 147 15.80 -3.77 5.17
C GLN A 147 15.56 -2.26 4.97
N SER A 148 14.35 -1.79 5.28
CA SER A 148 14.04 -0.33 5.21
C SER A 148 14.84 0.46 6.24
N ALA A 149 15.02 -0.06 7.43
CA ALA A 149 15.77 0.58 8.52
C ALA A 149 17.27 0.63 8.24
N SER A 150 17.81 -0.34 7.49
CA SER A 150 19.20 -0.35 7.02
C SER A 150 19.41 0.50 5.76
N GLY A 151 18.33 0.92 5.09
CA GLY A 151 18.40 1.62 3.81
C GLY A 151 18.72 0.70 2.61
N ASP A 152 18.62 -0.62 2.78
CA ASP A 152 18.88 -1.59 1.69
C ASP A 152 17.66 -1.72 0.75
N TYR A 153 17.36 -0.62 0.08
CA TYR A 153 16.26 -0.60 -0.88
C TYR A 153 16.54 -1.45 -2.12
N ALA A 154 17.80 -1.78 -2.41
CA ALA A 154 18.15 -2.70 -3.49
C ALA A 154 17.71 -4.14 -3.17
N ALA A 155 17.93 -4.59 -1.93
CA ALA A 155 17.42 -5.88 -1.47
C ALA A 155 15.87 -5.92 -1.48
N ILE A 156 15.20 -4.87 -0.99
CA ILE A 156 13.74 -4.77 -1.03
C ILE A 156 13.22 -4.88 -2.47
N ALA A 157 13.82 -4.16 -3.41
CA ALA A 157 13.41 -4.19 -4.81
C ALA A 157 13.57 -5.59 -5.42
N ARG A 158 14.66 -6.29 -5.11
CA ARG A 158 14.92 -7.65 -5.56
C ARG A 158 13.90 -8.63 -5.00
N ASP A 159 13.69 -8.63 -3.69
CA ASP A 159 12.81 -9.59 -3.00
C ASP A 159 11.33 -9.38 -3.39
N ALA A 160 10.86 -8.13 -3.38
CA ALA A 160 9.50 -7.80 -3.80
C ALA A 160 9.29 -8.06 -5.29
N GLY A 161 10.29 -7.75 -6.13
CA GLY A 161 10.27 -8.05 -7.57
C GLY A 161 10.18 -9.55 -7.85
N ALA A 162 10.92 -10.38 -7.12
CA ALA A 162 10.84 -11.84 -7.22
C ALA A 162 9.45 -12.36 -6.82
N ALA A 163 8.85 -11.82 -5.75
CA ALA A 163 7.49 -12.20 -5.31
C ALA A 163 6.44 -11.84 -6.36
N VAL A 164 6.51 -10.64 -6.94
CA VAL A 164 5.62 -10.18 -8.03
C VAL A 164 5.77 -11.09 -9.25
N SER A 165 7.00 -11.35 -9.70
CA SER A 165 7.26 -12.21 -10.87
C SER A 165 6.78 -13.64 -10.66
N ALA A 166 7.00 -14.22 -9.48
CA ALA A 166 6.51 -15.56 -9.15
C ALA A 166 4.98 -15.66 -9.15
N ALA A 167 4.27 -14.62 -8.71
CA ALA A 167 2.83 -14.58 -8.77
C ALA A 167 2.32 -14.52 -10.21
N GLU A 168 2.93 -13.64 -11.05
CA GLU A 168 2.56 -13.51 -12.48
C GLU A 168 2.84 -14.80 -13.27
N GLN A 169 4.00 -15.44 -13.06
CA GLN A 169 4.35 -16.71 -13.70
C GLN A 169 3.38 -17.84 -13.32
N ALA A 170 2.84 -17.80 -12.11
CA ALA A 170 1.83 -18.75 -11.64
C ALA A 170 0.40 -18.38 -12.09
N GLY A 171 0.22 -17.39 -12.98
CA GLY A 171 -1.10 -16.90 -13.41
C GLY A 171 -1.93 -16.28 -12.28
N ARG A 172 -1.30 -15.88 -11.16
CA ARG A 172 -1.96 -15.28 -10.01
C ARG A 172 -1.73 -13.78 -9.98
N ARG A 173 -2.72 -13.07 -9.46
CA ARG A 173 -2.59 -11.64 -9.18
C ARG A 173 -1.51 -11.42 -8.12
N PRO A 174 -0.48 -10.59 -8.37
CA PRO A 174 0.51 -10.21 -7.36
C PRO A 174 -0.15 -9.53 -6.16
N ASP A 175 0.44 -9.69 -4.97
CA ASP A 175 -0.03 -8.99 -3.77
C ASP A 175 0.21 -7.48 -3.89
N GLU A 176 -0.76 -6.68 -3.47
CA GLU A 176 -0.67 -5.22 -3.54
C GLU A 176 0.49 -4.68 -2.69
N GLY A 177 0.73 -5.29 -1.52
CA GLY A 177 1.83 -4.92 -0.64
C GLY A 177 3.19 -5.18 -1.26
N ASP A 178 3.36 -6.25 -2.04
CA ASP A 178 4.59 -6.54 -2.77
C ASP A 178 4.84 -5.51 -3.89
N LEU A 179 3.80 -5.16 -4.64
CA LEU A 179 3.88 -4.11 -5.66
C LEU A 179 4.22 -2.74 -5.05
N LEU A 180 3.63 -2.38 -3.91
CA LEU A 180 3.92 -1.11 -3.22
C LEU A 180 5.34 -1.08 -2.67
N ARG A 181 5.84 -2.19 -2.11
CA ARG A 181 7.22 -2.29 -1.63
C ARG A 181 8.21 -2.17 -2.78
N LEU A 182 7.92 -2.83 -3.91
CA LEU A 182 8.73 -2.74 -5.12
C LEU A 182 8.77 -1.29 -5.63
N ALA A 183 7.62 -0.63 -5.72
CA ALA A 183 7.51 0.75 -6.17
C ALA A 183 8.30 1.72 -5.27
N ASP A 184 8.14 1.65 -3.93
CA ASP A 184 8.89 2.51 -3.00
C ASP A 184 10.40 2.29 -3.11
N ALA A 185 10.84 1.03 -3.18
CA ALA A 185 12.26 0.71 -3.30
C ALA A 185 12.86 1.21 -4.63
N GLN A 186 12.16 1.05 -5.75
CA GLN A 186 12.58 1.56 -7.05
C GLN A 186 12.64 3.08 -7.07
N GLN A 187 11.70 3.76 -6.43
CA GLN A 187 11.71 5.23 -6.32
C GLN A 187 12.92 5.71 -5.52
N ARG A 188 13.23 5.06 -4.38
CA ARG A 188 14.34 5.43 -3.50
C ARG A 188 15.70 5.13 -4.11
N THR A 189 15.81 4.10 -4.94
CA THR A 189 17.03 3.76 -5.67
C THR A 189 17.20 4.54 -6.97
N GLY A 190 16.25 5.43 -7.32
CA GLY A 190 16.28 6.20 -8.55
C GLY A 190 15.95 5.38 -9.81
N ASN A 191 15.49 4.14 -9.68
CA ASN A 191 15.03 3.33 -10.81
C ASN A 191 13.64 3.80 -11.27
N LEU A 192 13.60 4.97 -11.93
CA LEU A 192 12.38 5.62 -12.34
C LEU A 192 11.62 4.84 -13.43
N ALA A 193 12.31 4.11 -14.28
CA ALA A 193 11.69 3.27 -15.30
C ALA A 193 10.97 2.07 -14.64
N GLY A 194 11.65 1.36 -13.75
CA GLY A 194 11.05 0.27 -12.97
C GLY A 194 9.85 0.73 -12.16
N TYR A 195 9.95 1.88 -11.51
CA TYR A 195 8.84 2.46 -10.76
C TYR A 195 7.61 2.73 -11.65
N GLY A 196 7.81 3.27 -12.87
CA GLY A 196 6.74 3.46 -13.84
C GLY A 196 6.04 2.14 -14.19
N ASN A 197 6.81 1.12 -14.55
CA ASN A 197 6.29 -0.21 -14.87
C ASN A 197 5.52 -0.84 -13.68
N THR A 198 6.01 -0.61 -12.46
CA THR A 198 5.32 -1.12 -11.25
C THR A 198 4.01 -0.37 -11.00
N LEU A 199 3.94 0.94 -11.27
CA LEU A 199 2.69 1.70 -11.22
C LEU A 199 1.67 1.21 -12.27
N GLU A 200 2.12 0.85 -13.49
CA GLU A 200 1.26 0.24 -14.50
C GLU A 200 0.67 -1.09 -14.04
N LYS A 201 1.48 -1.93 -13.39
CA LYS A 201 0.98 -3.18 -12.77
C LYS A 201 -0.02 -2.89 -11.64
N LEU A 202 0.26 -1.91 -10.78
CA LEU A 202 -0.69 -1.46 -9.76
C LEU A 202 -2.01 -1.00 -10.37
N LEU A 203 -1.99 -0.26 -11.45
CA LEU A 203 -3.19 0.18 -12.16
C LEU A 203 -3.94 -0.97 -12.82
N SER A 204 -3.24 -1.94 -13.39
CA SER A 204 -3.84 -3.12 -14.03
C SER A 204 -4.54 -4.02 -13.01
N TYR A 205 -3.91 -4.25 -11.86
CA TYR A 205 -4.42 -5.17 -10.85
C TYR A 205 -5.29 -4.49 -9.78
N TYR A 206 -5.04 -3.21 -9.49
CA TYR A 206 -5.64 -2.45 -8.40
C TYR A 206 -5.90 -0.99 -8.82
N PRO A 207 -6.88 -0.71 -9.71
CA PRO A 207 -7.08 0.62 -10.31
C PRO A 207 -7.60 1.64 -9.29
N LYS A 208 -6.73 2.09 -8.37
CA LYS A 208 -7.02 3.08 -7.34
C LYS A 208 -6.63 4.48 -7.79
N LYS A 209 -7.37 5.48 -7.35
CA LYS A 209 -7.14 6.91 -7.64
C LYS A 209 -5.71 7.35 -7.31
N ASP A 210 -5.16 6.88 -6.19
CA ASP A 210 -3.81 7.26 -5.77
C ASP A 210 -2.73 6.77 -6.76
N TYR A 211 -2.91 5.58 -7.35
CA TYR A 211 -1.98 5.06 -8.35
C TYR A 211 -2.11 5.79 -9.67
N TRP A 212 -3.33 6.16 -10.09
CA TRP A 212 -3.54 7.06 -11.22
C TRP A 212 -2.84 8.40 -11.01
N ASN A 213 -3.00 9.01 -9.84
CA ASN A 213 -2.34 10.27 -9.52
C ASN A 213 -0.81 10.16 -9.55
N ALA A 214 -0.26 9.08 -8.97
CA ALA A 214 1.18 8.83 -8.99
C ALA A 214 1.71 8.61 -10.42
N TYR A 215 0.99 7.85 -11.25
CA TYR A 215 1.40 7.53 -12.61
C TYR A 215 1.29 8.75 -13.54
N LEU A 216 0.10 9.35 -13.64
CA LEU A 216 -0.17 10.46 -14.56
C LEU A 216 0.60 11.75 -14.18
N GLY A 217 0.81 11.99 -12.88
CA GLY A 217 1.58 13.16 -12.41
C GLY A 217 3.06 13.12 -12.78
N ARG A 218 3.57 11.97 -13.24
CA ARG A 218 4.97 11.82 -13.67
C ARG A 218 5.18 11.86 -15.16
N LEU A 219 4.18 11.52 -15.96
CA LEU A 219 4.31 11.42 -17.41
C LEU A 219 4.87 12.70 -18.05
N PRO A 220 4.38 13.91 -17.70
CA PRO A 220 4.91 15.13 -18.29
C PRO A 220 6.37 15.45 -17.93
N ARG A 221 6.89 14.80 -16.86
CA ARG A 221 8.28 14.99 -16.41
C ARG A 221 9.24 13.91 -16.92
N LYS A 222 8.73 12.94 -17.67
CA LYS A 222 9.54 11.85 -18.22
C LYS A 222 10.40 12.40 -19.36
N ALA A 223 11.69 12.03 -19.37
CA ALA A 223 12.56 12.37 -20.48
C ALA A 223 11.96 11.84 -21.80
N GLY A 224 11.87 12.70 -22.81
CA GLY A 224 11.28 12.39 -24.11
C GLY A 224 9.73 12.45 -24.13
N PHE A 225 9.07 12.98 -23.10
CA PHE A 225 7.65 13.27 -23.17
C PHE A 225 7.41 14.37 -24.23
N ALA A 226 6.51 14.11 -25.15
CA ALA A 226 6.15 15.10 -26.16
C ALA A 226 4.91 15.90 -25.72
N ASP A 227 4.99 17.24 -25.77
CA ASP A 227 3.94 18.15 -25.30
C ASP A 227 2.57 17.89 -25.94
N ARG A 228 2.55 17.35 -27.18
CA ARG A 228 1.31 16.95 -27.86
C ARG A 228 0.45 15.95 -27.05
N PHE A 229 1.06 15.18 -26.13
CA PHE A 229 0.35 14.22 -25.27
C PHE A 229 -0.16 14.83 -23.97
N LEU A 230 0.11 16.11 -23.72
CA LEU A 230 -0.33 16.76 -22.48
C LEU A 230 -1.86 16.79 -22.37
N LEU A 231 -2.54 17.03 -23.49
CA LEU A 231 -4.01 16.98 -23.54
C LEU A 231 -4.54 15.61 -23.09
N ASP A 232 -3.98 14.52 -23.64
CA ASP A 232 -4.40 13.16 -23.30
C ASP A 232 -4.17 12.84 -21.81
N VAL A 233 -3.03 13.26 -21.26
CA VAL A 233 -2.72 13.08 -19.83
C VAL A 233 -3.71 13.83 -18.95
N LEU A 234 -4.06 15.08 -19.29
CA LEU A 234 -5.02 15.86 -18.52
C LEU A 234 -6.44 15.30 -18.63
N GLN A 235 -6.85 14.79 -19.81
CA GLN A 235 -8.12 14.09 -19.98
C GLN A 235 -8.19 12.81 -19.15
N LEU A 236 -7.11 11.99 -19.12
CA LEU A 236 -7.02 10.82 -18.26
C LEU A 236 -7.07 11.19 -16.77
N ARG A 237 -6.42 12.30 -16.39
CA ARG A 237 -6.51 12.82 -15.01
C ARG A 237 -7.93 13.24 -14.65
N LEU A 238 -8.66 13.85 -15.58
CA LEU A 238 -10.06 14.19 -15.39
C LEU A 238 -10.92 12.93 -15.24
N ALA A 239 -10.76 11.96 -16.15
CA ALA A 239 -11.51 10.68 -16.14
C ALA A 239 -11.25 9.84 -14.89
N SER A 240 -10.00 9.81 -14.42
CA SER A 240 -9.60 9.08 -13.20
C SER A 240 -9.95 9.84 -11.90
N GLY A 241 -10.51 11.05 -11.99
CA GLY A 241 -10.84 11.90 -10.85
C GLY A 241 -9.60 12.44 -10.11
N THR A 242 -8.44 12.47 -10.76
CA THR A 242 -7.18 12.97 -10.17
C THR A 242 -6.88 14.42 -10.54
N LEU A 243 -7.66 15.04 -11.43
CA LEU A 243 -7.60 16.46 -11.71
C LEU A 243 -8.18 17.24 -10.51
N SER A 244 -7.39 18.11 -9.89
CA SER A 244 -7.81 18.78 -8.66
C SER A 244 -7.38 20.24 -8.52
N LYS A 245 -6.34 20.66 -9.27
CA LYS A 245 -5.80 22.01 -9.19
C LYS A 245 -6.44 22.94 -10.21
N ALA A 246 -6.57 24.21 -9.87
CA ALA A 246 -7.08 25.24 -10.77
C ALA A 246 -6.30 25.28 -12.11
N GLU A 247 -4.97 25.24 -12.02
CA GLU A 247 -4.08 25.28 -13.17
C GLU A 247 -4.36 24.12 -14.14
N ASP A 248 -4.57 22.90 -13.62
CA ASP A 248 -4.84 21.71 -14.44
C ASP A 248 -6.16 21.84 -15.21
N TYR A 249 -7.24 22.36 -14.56
CA TYR A 249 -8.51 22.62 -15.23
C TYR A 249 -8.40 23.70 -16.30
N MET A 250 -7.68 24.78 -15.97
CA MET A 250 -7.45 25.89 -16.91
C MET A 250 -6.65 25.43 -18.12
N GLU A 251 -5.56 24.70 -17.90
CA GLU A 251 -4.71 24.18 -18.97
C GLU A 251 -5.48 23.22 -19.89
N LEU A 252 -6.22 22.25 -19.30
CA LEU A 252 -7.06 21.33 -20.08
C LEU A 252 -8.09 22.10 -20.92
N ALA A 253 -8.79 23.06 -20.33
CA ALA A 253 -9.78 23.84 -21.06
C ALA A 253 -9.14 24.67 -22.20
N GLN A 254 -7.96 25.27 -21.97
CA GLN A 254 -7.23 26.02 -22.99
C GLN A 254 -6.75 25.13 -24.15
N LEU A 255 -6.20 23.95 -23.83
CA LEU A 255 -5.78 22.97 -24.85
C LEU A 255 -6.97 22.49 -25.69
N LEU A 256 -8.12 22.24 -25.09
CA LEU A 256 -9.34 21.88 -25.80
C LEU A 256 -9.83 23.01 -26.70
N MET A 257 -9.76 24.27 -26.25
CA MET A 257 -10.06 25.43 -27.11
C MET A 257 -9.13 25.52 -28.35
N GLN A 258 -7.82 25.30 -28.15
CA GLN A 258 -6.84 25.26 -29.22
C GLN A 258 -7.09 24.15 -30.24
N GLN A 259 -7.65 23.03 -29.80
CA GLN A 259 -8.06 21.91 -30.65
C GLN A 259 -9.43 22.15 -31.34
N GLY A 260 -10.06 23.29 -31.13
CA GLY A 260 -11.38 23.58 -31.70
C GLY A 260 -12.53 22.82 -31.05
N LEU A 261 -12.37 22.43 -29.78
CA LEU A 261 -13.35 21.68 -28.97
C LEU A 261 -13.93 22.57 -27.84
N PRO A 262 -14.57 23.70 -28.14
CA PRO A 262 -15.02 24.65 -27.11
C PRO A 262 -16.12 24.10 -26.21
N SER A 263 -16.92 23.17 -26.70
CA SER A 263 -17.95 22.52 -25.87
C SER A 263 -17.34 21.67 -24.75
N GLU A 264 -16.27 20.91 -25.04
CA GLU A 264 -15.52 20.16 -24.05
C GLU A 264 -14.77 21.10 -23.10
N ALA A 265 -14.16 22.15 -23.62
CA ALA A 265 -13.50 23.18 -22.80
C ALA A 265 -14.47 23.81 -21.79
N ARG A 266 -15.68 24.15 -22.23
CA ARG A 266 -16.76 24.66 -21.36
C ARG A 266 -17.12 23.64 -20.29
N ARG A 267 -17.32 22.35 -20.66
CA ARG A 267 -17.64 21.27 -19.73
C ARG A 267 -16.55 21.11 -18.66
N VAL A 268 -15.30 21.15 -19.06
CA VAL A 268 -14.16 21.07 -18.12
C VAL A 268 -14.11 22.26 -17.18
N ALA A 269 -14.33 23.48 -17.68
CA ALA A 269 -14.40 24.67 -16.84
C ALA A 269 -15.56 24.58 -15.83
N GLU A 270 -16.77 24.18 -16.27
CA GLU A 270 -17.93 24.00 -15.39
C GLU A 270 -17.66 22.94 -14.29
N LEU A 271 -16.96 21.83 -14.63
CA LEU A 271 -16.54 20.83 -13.64
C LEU A 271 -15.56 21.41 -12.62
N GLY A 272 -14.61 22.26 -13.06
CA GLY A 272 -13.69 22.94 -12.17
C GLY A 272 -14.36 23.90 -11.20
N PHE A 273 -15.37 24.65 -11.69
CA PHE A 273 -16.22 25.51 -10.85
C PHE A 273 -17.06 24.69 -9.85
N LYS A 274 -17.66 23.60 -10.31
CA LYS A 274 -18.44 22.69 -9.45
C LYS A 274 -17.58 22.03 -8.37
N ALA A 275 -16.33 21.72 -8.69
CA ALA A 275 -15.37 21.15 -7.74
C ALA A 275 -14.80 22.19 -6.75
N GLY A 276 -15.10 23.49 -6.93
CA GLY A 276 -14.53 24.58 -6.14
C GLY A 276 -13.05 24.85 -6.43
N ALA A 277 -12.50 24.25 -7.47
CA ALA A 277 -11.12 24.47 -7.93
C ALA A 277 -11.00 25.79 -8.70
N LEU A 278 -12.04 26.17 -9.46
CA LEU A 278 -12.11 27.43 -10.20
C LEU A 278 -13.08 28.41 -9.54
N GLY A 279 -12.97 29.68 -9.88
CA GLY A 279 -13.87 30.75 -9.39
C GLY A 279 -13.51 31.31 -8.03
N THR A 280 -12.36 30.96 -7.47
CA THR A 280 -11.89 31.41 -6.15
C THR A 280 -10.50 32.04 -6.26
N GLY A 281 -10.12 32.85 -5.26
CA GLY A 281 -8.81 33.47 -5.17
C GLY A 281 -8.59 34.63 -6.18
N ALA A 282 -7.32 35.04 -6.31
CA ALA A 282 -6.94 36.17 -7.15
C ALA A 282 -7.20 35.95 -8.65
N GLU A 283 -7.20 34.69 -9.11
CA GLU A 283 -7.39 34.32 -10.52
C GLU A 283 -8.88 34.10 -10.89
N ALA A 284 -9.82 34.28 -9.96
CA ALA A 284 -11.25 34.01 -10.19
C ALA A 284 -11.81 34.68 -11.46
N ALA A 285 -11.40 35.93 -11.73
CA ALA A 285 -11.82 36.67 -12.93
C ALA A 285 -11.26 36.06 -14.22
N ARG A 286 -10.06 35.47 -14.21
CA ARG A 286 -9.44 34.75 -15.33
C ARG A 286 -10.19 33.43 -15.59
N HIS A 287 -10.51 32.71 -14.55
CA HIS A 287 -11.31 31.47 -14.63
C HIS A 287 -12.67 31.74 -15.28
N GLN A 288 -13.34 32.82 -14.85
CA GLN A 288 -14.61 33.23 -15.39
C GLN A 288 -14.53 33.56 -16.89
N ARG A 289 -13.54 34.36 -17.27
CA ARG A 289 -13.34 34.73 -18.68
C ARG A 289 -13.15 33.53 -19.60
N LEU A 290 -12.35 32.54 -19.17
CA LEU A 290 -12.15 31.31 -19.96
C LEU A 290 -13.46 30.54 -20.13
N ARG A 291 -14.24 30.37 -19.06
CA ARG A 291 -15.55 29.70 -19.10
C ARG A 291 -16.50 30.41 -20.06
N ASP A 292 -16.60 31.75 -19.98
CA ASP A 292 -17.51 32.53 -20.80
C ASP A 292 -17.09 32.53 -22.28
N LEU A 293 -15.76 32.57 -22.55
CA LEU A 293 -15.22 32.40 -23.90
C LEU A 293 -15.56 31.01 -24.46
N ALA A 294 -15.32 29.95 -23.70
CA ALA A 294 -15.63 28.61 -24.15
C ALA A 294 -17.15 28.42 -24.40
N ALA A 295 -18.00 29.02 -23.57
CA ALA A 295 -19.45 28.98 -23.75
C ALA A 295 -19.88 29.71 -25.02
N LYS A 296 -19.30 30.91 -25.31
CA LYS A 296 -19.56 31.66 -26.51
C LYS A 296 -19.17 30.90 -27.78
N GLU A 297 -17.92 30.41 -27.83
CA GLU A 297 -17.43 29.67 -29.00
C GLU A 297 -18.19 28.34 -29.19
N ALA A 298 -18.56 27.62 -28.10
CA ALA A 298 -19.41 26.45 -28.20
C ALA A 298 -20.77 26.74 -28.83
N SER A 299 -21.39 27.87 -28.47
CA SER A 299 -22.66 28.32 -29.08
C SER A 299 -22.50 28.64 -30.57
N GLU A 300 -21.42 29.30 -30.94
CA GLU A 300 -21.13 29.64 -32.33
C GLU A 300 -20.86 28.39 -33.19
N VAL A 301 -20.08 27.43 -32.67
CA VAL A 301 -19.83 26.13 -33.34
C VAL A 301 -21.16 25.38 -33.54
N ARG A 302 -22.00 25.35 -32.51
CA ARG A 302 -23.30 24.65 -32.58
C ARG A 302 -24.22 25.25 -33.63
N ALA A 303 -24.29 26.58 -33.69
CA ALA A 303 -25.08 27.30 -34.71
C ALA A 303 -24.59 27.03 -36.15
N LYS A 304 -23.29 26.94 -36.35
CA LYS A 304 -22.69 26.63 -37.66
C LYS A 304 -22.89 25.18 -38.06
N LEU A 305 -22.87 24.24 -37.12
CA LEU A 305 -23.01 22.81 -37.42
C LEU A 305 -24.36 22.44 -38.07
N GLU A 306 -25.44 23.13 -37.71
CA GLU A 306 -26.75 22.91 -38.32
C GLU A 306 -26.78 23.28 -39.78
N GLY A 307 -26.13 24.42 -40.12
CA GLY A 307 -25.94 24.82 -41.51
C GLY A 307 -25.00 23.90 -42.29
N GLN A 308 -23.88 23.51 -41.69
CA GLN A 308 -22.91 22.58 -42.27
C GLN A 308 -23.48 21.17 -42.49
N ALA A 309 -24.35 20.66 -41.62
CA ALA A 309 -25.01 19.39 -41.80
C ALA A 309 -25.93 19.40 -43.04
N THR A 310 -26.65 20.51 -43.23
CA THR A 310 -27.53 20.69 -44.39
C THR A 310 -26.72 20.80 -45.68
N GLU A 311 -25.61 21.52 -45.67
CA GLU A 311 -24.70 21.66 -46.80
C GLU A 311 -24.00 20.34 -47.13
N ALA A 312 -23.47 19.66 -46.14
CA ALA A 312 -22.79 18.38 -46.31
C ALA A 312 -23.71 17.25 -46.84
N ALA A 313 -24.99 17.26 -46.51
CA ALA A 313 -25.98 16.36 -47.07
C ALA A 313 -26.17 16.52 -48.61
N GLY A 314 -25.78 17.68 -49.14
CA GLY A 314 -25.80 17.95 -50.58
C GLY A 314 -24.56 17.49 -51.36
N PHE A 315 -23.49 17.06 -50.67
CA PHE A 315 -22.25 16.59 -51.33
C PHE A 315 -22.34 15.12 -51.71
N LYS A 316 -21.71 14.78 -52.85
CA LYS A 316 -21.66 13.40 -53.36
C LYS A 316 -20.72 12.47 -52.53
N GLU A 317 -19.82 13.07 -51.75
CA GLU A 317 -18.83 12.36 -50.94
C GLU A 317 -19.20 12.46 -49.48
N GLY A 318 -19.24 11.33 -48.73
CA GLY A 318 -19.69 11.25 -47.36
C GLY A 318 -18.77 11.89 -46.33
N ASP A 319 -17.53 12.29 -46.70
CA ASP A 319 -16.52 12.83 -45.77
C ASP A 319 -17.00 14.07 -44.98
N GLY A 320 -17.82 14.90 -45.61
CA GLY A 320 -18.43 16.09 -44.98
C GLY A 320 -19.41 15.70 -43.87
N LEU A 321 -20.26 14.70 -44.11
CA LEU A 321 -21.22 14.19 -43.17
C LEU A 321 -20.54 13.50 -41.98
N VAL A 322 -19.51 12.69 -42.25
CA VAL A 322 -18.70 12.06 -41.19
C VAL A 322 -18.09 13.12 -40.28
N LYS A 323 -17.52 14.17 -40.86
CA LYS A 323 -16.91 15.27 -40.09
C LYS A 323 -17.91 15.98 -39.20
N VAL A 324 -19.08 16.31 -39.72
CA VAL A 324 -20.18 16.96 -38.98
C VAL A 324 -20.74 15.99 -37.94
N GLY A 325 -20.88 14.72 -38.26
CA GLY A 325 -21.35 13.68 -37.34
C GLY A 325 -20.42 13.50 -36.14
N VAL A 326 -19.09 13.46 -36.35
CA VAL A 326 -18.10 13.44 -35.28
C VAL A 326 -18.26 14.65 -34.34
N PHE A 327 -18.49 15.85 -34.87
CA PHE A 327 -18.73 17.03 -34.05
C PHE A 327 -20.01 16.89 -33.21
N TYR A 328 -21.10 16.34 -33.75
CA TYR A 328 -22.30 16.07 -32.95
C TYR A 328 -22.06 15.08 -31.82
N VAL A 329 -21.26 14.01 -32.07
CA VAL A 329 -20.87 13.06 -31.04
C VAL A 329 -20.09 13.77 -29.92
N VAL A 330 -19.11 14.60 -30.25
CA VAL A 330 -18.33 15.40 -29.27
C VAL A 330 -19.21 16.39 -28.50
N LEU A 331 -20.28 16.91 -29.13
CA LEU A 331 -21.27 17.78 -28.45
C LEU A 331 -22.26 16.99 -27.56
N GLY A 332 -22.15 15.68 -27.47
CA GLY A 332 -23.04 14.82 -26.69
C GLY A 332 -24.38 14.51 -27.37
N ALA A 333 -24.58 14.92 -28.63
CA ALA A 333 -25.72 14.59 -29.45
C ALA A 333 -25.46 13.27 -30.23
N LEU A 334 -25.29 12.16 -29.49
CA LEU A 334 -24.82 10.88 -30.00
C LEU A 334 -25.69 10.36 -31.15
N ASP A 335 -27.01 10.33 -30.98
CA ASP A 335 -27.91 9.79 -31.99
C ASP A 335 -27.78 10.54 -33.32
N LYS A 336 -27.83 11.90 -33.26
CA LYS A 336 -27.67 12.75 -34.44
C LYS A 336 -26.28 12.62 -35.08
N GLY A 337 -25.24 12.42 -34.27
CA GLY A 337 -23.89 12.17 -34.77
C GLY A 337 -23.76 10.84 -35.48
N ILE A 338 -24.30 9.78 -34.92
CA ILE A 338 -24.29 8.43 -35.49
C ILE A 338 -25.08 8.41 -36.80
N ASP A 339 -26.27 9.00 -36.85
CA ASP A 339 -27.12 9.07 -38.05
C ASP A 339 -26.43 9.78 -39.24
N LEU A 340 -25.48 10.68 -38.97
CA LEU A 340 -24.70 11.36 -40.00
C LEU A 340 -23.46 10.62 -40.44
N ILE A 341 -22.95 9.68 -39.61
CA ILE A 341 -21.73 8.90 -39.88
C ILE A 341 -22.08 7.58 -40.59
N CYS A 342 -23.23 7.00 -40.28
CA CYS A 342 -23.70 5.71 -40.87
C CYS A 342 -24.62 5.94 -42.09
#